data_48657fe7ac2c2495e8b55b99bd43d5b2
#
_entry.id   48657fe7ac2c2495e8b55b99bd43d5b2
#
_cell.length_a   1.000
_cell.length_b   1.000
_cell.length_c   1.000
_cell.angle_alpha   90.00
_cell.angle_beta   90.00
_cell.angle_gamma   90.00
#
_symmetry.space_group_name_H-M   'P 1'
#
loop_
_entity.id
_entity.type
_entity.pdbx_description
1 polymer ?
#
loop_
_entity_poly.entity_id
_entity_poly.type
_entity_poly.pdbx_seq_one_letter_code
_entity_poly.pdbx_strand_id
1 'polypeptide(L)'
;MNYRHHYHAGNYADVFKHVLLLQLIRAMQRKEKGFLYLDTHAGRGGYDLSVTAILPDGRSREPEYPAGIGRLWAAATLPPVLADYVALVRRYNDRLGAPHPTIAEAPADAPPVSHQAGQGTEAMADMTEGKPELKFYPGSPWIAKLLLRPQDRMALCELRADDAEALDFEFALESRVTVQAIDGYTGLKAMLPPMEKRALVLIDPPFESKAEFIGVLRGLGDALRRLPGAVIAVWYPITERARADEFHYAVREFAIPTLVAELTIAGEMSEMRMKGCGLLVLNPPWQIEGEIRGVLPVLADRLKVDNGSSARCMWLVPDK
;
A
#
# COMPACT_ATOMS: atom_id res chain seq x y z
N MET A 1 -17.36 -11.25 -7.84
CA MET A 1 -16.39 -10.64 -6.91
C MET A 1 -17.15 -9.67 -6.02
N ASN A 2 -17.30 -9.99 -4.73
CA ASN A 2 -18.09 -9.20 -3.76
C ASN A 2 -17.21 -8.36 -2.82
N TYR A 3 -15.89 -8.52 -2.91
CA TYR A 3 -14.94 -7.79 -2.07
C TYR A 3 -14.97 -6.30 -2.40
N ARG A 4 -15.17 -5.46 -1.39
CA ARG A 4 -15.03 -4.01 -1.45
C ARG A 4 -14.02 -3.59 -0.40
N HIS A 5 -12.87 -3.12 -0.85
CA HIS A 5 -11.75 -2.76 0.03
C HIS A 5 -12.05 -1.56 0.95
N HIS A 6 -13.02 -0.73 0.59
CA HIS A 6 -13.35 0.52 1.27
C HIS A 6 -13.49 0.39 2.80
N TYR A 7 -14.14 -0.68 3.25
CA TYR A 7 -14.32 -0.98 4.66
C TYR A 7 -13.03 -1.39 5.38
N HIS A 8 -12.13 -2.07 4.68
CA HIS A 8 -10.87 -2.59 5.19
C HIS A 8 -9.72 -1.58 5.09
N ALA A 9 -9.93 -0.48 4.33
CA ALA A 9 -8.89 0.51 4.06
C ALA A 9 -8.26 1.03 5.35
N GLY A 10 -6.95 0.98 5.43
CA GLY A 10 -6.20 1.42 6.60
C GLY A 10 -6.19 0.46 7.79
N ASN A 11 -6.69 -0.76 7.65
CA ASN A 11 -6.59 -1.78 8.70
C ASN A 11 -5.15 -2.24 8.93
N TYR A 12 -4.94 -3.15 9.88
CA TYR A 12 -3.60 -3.65 10.21
C TYR A 12 -2.88 -4.31 9.03
N ALA A 13 -3.61 -4.97 8.14
CA ALA A 13 -3.04 -5.65 6.98
C ALA A 13 -2.54 -4.66 5.93
N ASP A 14 -3.30 -3.58 5.69
CA ASP A 14 -2.87 -2.48 4.85
C ASP A 14 -1.64 -1.77 5.44
N VAL A 15 -1.65 -1.46 6.74
CA VAL A 15 -0.50 -0.85 7.42
C VAL A 15 0.74 -1.72 7.24
N PHE A 16 0.64 -3.01 7.50
CA PHE A 16 1.74 -3.96 7.32
C PHE A 16 2.24 -3.97 5.87
N LYS A 17 1.34 -4.16 4.91
CA LYS A 17 1.65 -4.19 3.47
C LYS A 17 2.34 -2.91 3.01
N HIS A 18 1.79 -1.75 3.36
CA HIS A 18 2.28 -0.46 2.89
C HIS A 18 3.59 -0.03 3.54
N VAL A 19 3.84 -0.37 4.81
CA VAL A 19 5.13 -0.16 5.46
C VAL A 19 6.22 -0.98 4.77
N LEU A 20 5.96 -2.25 4.44
CA LEU A 20 6.92 -3.08 3.73
C LEU A 20 7.09 -2.66 2.27
N LEU A 21 6.02 -2.23 1.59
CA LEU A 21 6.07 -1.67 0.24
C LEU A 21 6.97 -0.42 0.19
N LEU A 22 6.83 0.49 1.16
CA LEU A 22 7.70 1.66 1.29
C LEU A 22 9.18 1.26 1.35
N GLN A 23 9.51 0.26 2.19
CA GLN A 23 10.89 -0.22 2.32
C GLN A 23 11.39 -0.86 1.02
N LEU A 24 10.55 -1.66 0.34
CA LEU A 24 10.89 -2.27 -0.96
C LEU A 24 11.14 -1.23 -2.04
N ILE A 25 10.29 -0.20 -2.15
CA ILE A 25 10.49 0.90 -3.11
C ILE A 25 11.82 1.61 -2.84
N ARG A 26 12.11 1.96 -1.59
CA ARG A 26 13.37 2.60 -1.20
C ARG A 26 14.58 1.71 -1.50
N ALA A 27 14.48 0.41 -1.27
CA ALA A 27 15.52 -0.54 -1.60
C ALA A 27 15.77 -0.62 -3.12
N MET A 28 14.71 -0.59 -3.94
CA MET A 28 14.85 -0.51 -5.40
C MET A 28 15.54 0.78 -5.84
N GLN A 29 15.32 1.88 -5.12
CA GLN A 29 15.88 3.21 -5.40
C GLN A 29 17.34 3.39 -5.01
N ARG A 30 17.97 2.44 -4.32
CA ARG A 30 19.42 2.45 -4.07
C ARG A 30 20.25 2.40 -5.36
N LYS A 31 19.67 1.90 -6.45
CA LYS A 31 20.26 1.99 -7.79
C LYS A 31 19.71 3.20 -8.51
N GLU A 32 20.57 3.94 -9.18
CA GLU A 32 20.25 5.12 -10.01
C GLU A 32 19.24 4.78 -11.11
N LYS A 33 19.43 3.61 -11.75
CA LYS A 33 18.57 3.16 -12.84
C LYS A 33 17.13 3.00 -12.37
N GLY A 34 16.18 3.58 -13.10
CA GLY A 34 14.75 3.48 -12.86
C GLY A 34 14.23 2.03 -12.89
N PHE A 35 13.02 1.85 -12.40
CA PHE A 35 12.28 0.59 -12.44
C PHE A 35 10.79 0.84 -12.71
N LEU A 36 10.09 -0.21 -13.12
CA LEU A 36 8.64 -0.23 -13.17
C LEU A 36 8.09 -0.73 -11.83
N TYR A 37 7.23 0.06 -11.18
CA TYR A 37 6.32 -0.45 -10.15
C TYR A 37 5.07 -0.98 -10.85
N LEU A 38 4.75 -2.26 -10.66
CA LEU A 38 3.57 -2.90 -11.23
C LEU A 38 2.68 -3.40 -10.10
N ASP A 39 1.47 -2.84 -9.99
CA ASP A 39 0.45 -3.27 -9.05
C ASP A 39 -0.63 -4.06 -9.80
N THR A 40 -0.81 -5.32 -9.44
CA THR A 40 -1.71 -6.23 -10.16
C THR A 40 -3.17 -6.16 -9.71
N HIS A 41 -3.40 -5.59 -8.52
CA HIS A 41 -4.74 -5.45 -7.91
C HIS A 41 -4.81 -4.09 -7.21
N ALA A 42 -4.77 -3.03 -8.03
CA ALA A 42 -4.52 -1.67 -7.57
C ALA A 42 -5.69 -1.03 -6.79
N GLY A 43 -6.89 -1.61 -6.89
CA GLY A 43 -8.09 -1.02 -6.31
C GLY A 43 -8.38 0.35 -6.92
N ARG A 44 -9.07 1.19 -6.20
CA ARG A 44 -9.45 2.54 -6.64
C ARG A 44 -8.43 3.64 -6.33
N GLY A 45 -7.26 3.28 -5.84
CA GLY A 45 -6.19 4.24 -5.55
C GLY A 45 -6.26 4.85 -4.15
N GLY A 46 -7.39 5.41 -3.75
CA GLY A 46 -7.57 6.06 -2.46
C GLY A 46 -8.96 5.88 -1.86
N TYR A 47 -9.09 6.11 -0.56
CA TYR A 47 -10.28 5.77 0.22
C TYR A 47 -10.68 6.90 1.15
N ASP A 48 -11.96 7.27 1.11
CA ASP A 48 -12.60 8.17 2.07
C ASP A 48 -13.06 7.34 3.28
N LEU A 49 -12.42 7.53 4.43
CA LEU A 49 -12.67 6.78 5.66
C LEU A 49 -13.96 7.20 6.38
N SER A 50 -14.59 8.30 5.96
CA SER A 50 -15.88 8.76 6.50
C SER A 50 -17.06 7.97 5.94
N VAL A 51 -16.87 7.26 4.83
CA VAL A 51 -17.93 6.48 4.18
C VAL A 51 -18.19 5.20 4.95
N THR A 52 -19.38 5.12 5.53
CA THR A 52 -19.81 3.93 6.27
C THR A 52 -20.40 2.89 5.32
N ALA A 53 -19.89 1.66 5.39
CA ALA A 53 -20.46 0.55 4.64
C ALA A 53 -21.78 0.10 5.27
N ILE A 54 -22.84 0.03 4.47
CA ILE A 54 -24.13 -0.54 4.88
C ILE A 54 -24.19 -1.99 4.40
N LEU A 55 -24.43 -2.91 5.33
CA LEU A 55 -24.63 -4.33 5.04
C LEU A 55 -26.00 -4.57 4.40
N PRO A 56 -26.20 -5.71 3.69
CA PRO A 56 -27.50 -6.05 3.09
C PRO A 56 -28.66 -6.11 4.08
N ASP A 57 -28.38 -6.30 5.35
CA ASP A 57 -29.36 -6.31 6.44
C ASP A 57 -29.65 -4.90 7.02
N GLY A 58 -29.09 -3.85 6.42
CA GLY A 58 -29.26 -2.45 6.83
C GLY A 58 -28.40 -2.00 8.00
N ARG A 59 -27.58 -2.89 8.57
CA ARG A 59 -26.65 -2.52 9.65
C ARG A 59 -25.43 -1.78 9.09
N SER A 60 -24.97 -0.77 9.83
CA SER A 60 -23.69 -0.10 9.60
C SER A 60 -22.56 -1.02 10.02
N ARG A 61 -21.52 -1.11 9.19
CA ARG A 61 -20.29 -1.81 9.52
C ARG A 61 -19.23 -0.80 9.95
N GLU A 62 -18.72 -0.97 11.16
CA GLU A 62 -17.65 -0.11 11.69
C GLU A 62 -16.38 -0.25 10.86
N PRO A 63 -15.72 0.87 10.46
CA PRO A 63 -14.48 0.83 9.69
C PRO A 63 -13.33 0.26 10.51
N GLU A 64 -12.40 -0.44 9.87
CA GLU A 64 -11.27 -1.11 10.53
C GLU A 64 -10.05 -0.19 10.76
N TYR A 65 -9.99 0.99 10.09
CA TYR A 65 -8.84 1.89 10.19
C TYR A 65 -8.50 2.36 11.61
N PRO A 66 -9.42 2.52 12.57
CA PRO A 66 -9.07 2.96 13.93
C PRO A 66 -8.11 1.98 14.62
N ALA A 67 -8.28 0.68 14.37
CA ALA A 67 -7.40 -0.37 14.90
C ALA A 67 -6.12 -0.58 14.07
N GLY A 68 -6.03 0.02 12.90
CA GLY A 68 -4.88 0.01 11.99
C GLY A 68 -4.10 1.33 12.02
N ILE A 69 -4.21 2.10 10.93
CA ILE A 69 -3.51 3.38 10.77
C ILE A 69 -3.86 4.39 11.87
N GLY A 70 -5.08 4.35 12.41
CA GLY A 70 -5.50 5.23 13.51
C GLY A 70 -4.60 5.13 14.73
N ARG A 71 -4.11 3.94 15.08
CA ARG A 71 -3.16 3.75 16.19
C ARG A 71 -1.81 4.40 15.94
N LEU A 72 -1.32 4.40 14.71
CA LEU A 72 -0.06 5.06 14.34
C LEU A 72 -0.26 6.58 14.21
N TRP A 73 -1.39 7.01 13.68
CA TRP A 73 -1.75 8.42 13.52
C TRP A 73 -1.77 9.17 14.85
N ALA A 74 -2.32 8.53 15.87
CA ALA A 74 -2.41 9.08 17.22
C ALA A 74 -1.10 9.00 18.02
N ALA A 75 -0.11 8.21 17.57
CA ALA A 75 1.12 7.98 18.31
C ALA A 75 1.95 9.27 18.47
N ALA A 76 2.45 9.51 19.69
CA ALA A 76 3.31 10.65 19.96
C ALA A 76 4.73 10.48 19.37
N THR A 77 5.22 9.21 19.37
CA THR A 77 6.54 8.86 18.86
C THR A 77 6.45 7.57 18.04
N LEU A 78 7.14 7.54 16.92
CA LEU A 78 7.24 6.39 16.03
C LEU A 78 8.71 6.17 15.61
N PRO A 79 9.15 4.92 15.41
CA PRO A 79 10.41 4.67 14.73
C PRO A 79 10.45 5.31 13.34
N PRO A 80 11.63 5.66 12.81
CA PRO A 80 11.75 6.45 11.57
C PRO A 80 10.91 5.92 10.40
N VAL A 81 10.95 4.61 10.12
CA VAL A 81 10.20 4.02 9.00
C VAL A 81 8.67 4.14 9.17
N LEU A 82 8.16 4.04 10.39
CA LEU A 82 6.72 4.23 10.67
C LEU A 82 6.34 5.71 10.65
N ALA A 83 7.23 6.58 11.11
CA ALA A 83 7.05 8.03 11.00
C ALA A 83 6.97 8.46 9.51
N ASP A 84 7.86 7.94 8.68
CA ASP A 84 7.86 8.18 7.23
C ASP A 84 6.57 7.66 6.57
N TYR A 85 6.12 6.46 6.94
CA TYR A 85 4.86 5.91 6.45
C TYR A 85 3.66 6.80 6.85
N VAL A 86 3.56 7.21 8.12
CA VAL A 86 2.50 8.11 8.57
C VAL A 86 2.60 9.47 7.88
N ALA A 87 3.80 9.97 7.61
CA ALA A 87 3.99 11.21 6.84
C ALA A 87 3.46 11.09 5.39
N LEU A 88 3.62 9.92 4.73
CA LEU A 88 3.00 9.67 3.42
C LEU A 88 1.47 9.69 3.50
N VAL A 89 0.91 9.02 4.50
CA VAL A 89 -0.55 9.02 4.72
C VAL A 89 -1.06 10.44 4.98
N ARG A 90 -0.35 11.24 5.81
CA ARG A 90 -0.70 12.65 6.06
C ARG A 90 -0.66 13.46 4.78
N ARG A 91 0.41 13.35 4.01
CA ARG A 91 0.55 14.07 2.74
C ARG A 91 -0.60 13.76 1.77
N TYR A 92 -1.08 12.52 1.73
CA TYR A 92 -2.24 12.14 0.94
C TYR A 92 -3.53 12.72 1.51
N ASN A 93 -3.76 12.57 2.82
CA ASN A 93 -4.92 13.10 3.53
C ASN A 93 -5.05 14.61 3.35
N ASP A 94 -3.95 15.35 3.51
CA ASP A 94 -3.94 16.81 3.40
C ASP A 94 -4.19 17.29 1.96
N ARG A 95 -3.69 16.53 0.96
CA ARG A 95 -3.97 16.81 -0.46
C ARG A 95 -5.47 16.82 -0.77
N LEU A 96 -6.23 15.90 -0.20
CA LEU A 96 -7.67 15.77 -0.43
C LEU A 96 -8.51 16.60 0.54
N GLY A 97 -7.99 16.86 1.73
CA GLY A 97 -8.63 17.69 2.75
C GLY A 97 -8.45 19.19 2.54
N ALA A 98 -7.54 19.61 1.67
CA ALA A 98 -7.38 21.02 1.33
C ALA A 98 -8.65 21.52 0.62
N PRO A 99 -9.23 22.69 1.03
CA PRO A 99 -10.31 23.29 0.29
C PRO A 99 -9.83 23.49 -1.16
N HIS A 100 -10.55 22.95 -2.13
CA HIS A 100 -10.33 23.28 -3.54
C HIS A 100 -10.26 24.80 -3.64
N PRO A 101 -9.22 25.38 -4.29
CA PRO A 101 -9.28 26.79 -4.61
C PRO A 101 -10.57 26.95 -5.43
N THR A 102 -11.57 27.57 -4.84
CA THR A 102 -12.72 28.08 -5.60
C THR A 102 -12.10 28.87 -6.75
N ILE A 103 -12.44 28.50 -7.97
CA ILE A 103 -12.20 29.36 -9.13
C ILE A 103 -13.06 30.59 -8.85
N ALA A 104 -12.50 31.53 -8.09
CA ALA A 104 -13.03 32.87 -8.01
C ALA A 104 -12.90 33.39 -9.42
N GLU A 105 -14.02 33.63 -10.08
CA GLU A 105 -14.08 34.37 -11.33
C GLU A 105 -13.17 35.58 -11.18
N ALA A 106 -12.07 35.61 -11.92
CA ALA A 106 -11.19 36.78 -11.95
C ALA A 106 -12.03 37.94 -12.49
N PRO A 107 -12.19 39.06 -11.75
CA PRO A 107 -12.83 40.22 -12.32
C PRO A 107 -11.97 40.71 -13.49
N ALA A 108 -12.58 40.75 -14.68
CA ALA A 108 -11.98 41.32 -15.87
C ALA A 108 -11.91 42.82 -15.70
N ASP A 109 -10.93 43.34 -15.03
CA ASP A 109 -10.48 44.73 -14.99
C ASP A 109 -9.83 45.03 -13.63
N ALA A 110 -8.54 44.69 -13.48
CA ALA A 110 -7.71 45.20 -12.39
C ALA A 110 -6.46 45.90 -12.96
N PRO A 111 -6.20 47.15 -12.59
CA PRO A 111 -4.99 47.86 -12.99
C PRO A 111 -3.75 47.35 -12.23
N PRO A 112 -2.51 47.58 -12.74
CA PRO A 112 -1.28 47.03 -12.15
C PRO A 112 -0.99 47.65 -10.77
N VAL A 113 -0.76 46.78 -9.79
CA VAL A 113 -0.45 47.17 -8.42
C VAL A 113 1.04 47.47 -8.25
N SER A 114 1.36 48.71 -7.85
CA SER A 114 2.69 49.12 -7.48
C SER A 114 3.04 48.63 -6.05
N HIS A 115 4.26 48.10 -5.91
CA HIS A 115 4.80 47.71 -4.58
C HIS A 115 4.99 48.89 -3.66
N GLN A 116 4.32 48.89 -2.51
CA GLN A 116 4.73 49.66 -1.32
C GLN A 116 4.74 48.73 -0.10
N ALA A 117 5.90 48.69 0.56
CA ALA A 117 6.11 48.00 1.82
C ALA A 117 5.36 48.69 2.96
N GLY A 118 4.44 47.96 3.61
CA GLY A 118 3.75 48.44 4.80
C GLY A 118 3.92 47.45 5.96
N GLN A 119 4.53 47.86 7.04
CA GLN A 119 4.67 47.16 8.32
C GLN A 119 3.26 46.96 8.90
N GLY A 120 2.85 45.73 9.12
CA GLY A 120 1.61 45.37 9.82
C GLY A 120 1.90 44.36 10.92
N THR A 121 1.58 44.75 12.14
CA THR A 121 1.68 44.03 13.41
C THR A 121 1.10 42.64 13.34
N GLU A 122 1.94 41.65 13.69
CA GLU A 122 1.54 40.25 13.89
C GLU A 122 0.57 40.15 15.08
N ALA A 123 -0.69 39.88 14.80
CA ALA A 123 -1.59 39.33 15.79
C ALA A 123 -1.24 37.84 15.95
N MET A 124 -0.70 37.46 17.10
CA MET A 124 -0.54 36.05 17.50
C MET A 124 -1.92 35.38 17.52
N ALA A 125 -2.26 34.66 16.44
CA ALA A 125 -3.37 33.72 16.43
C ALA A 125 -2.99 32.55 17.36
N ASP A 126 -3.85 32.29 18.34
CA ASP A 126 -3.80 31.15 19.24
C ASP A 126 -3.85 29.85 18.43
N MET A 127 -2.68 29.26 18.15
CA MET A 127 -2.55 28.00 17.44
C MET A 127 -2.70 26.83 18.41
N THR A 128 -3.89 26.56 18.86
CA THR A 128 -4.27 25.20 19.27
C THR A 128 -4.43 24.37 17.99
N GLU A 129 -3.31 24.00 17.37
CA GLU A 129 -3.32 23.03 16.27
C GLU A 129 -3.81 21.67 16.80
N GLY A 130 -5.11 21.45 16.68
CA GLY A 130 -5.69 20.10 16.77
C GLY A 130 -4.98 19.20 15.75
N LYS A 131 -4.55 17.99 16.17
CA LYS A 131 -3.98 17.02 15.25
C LYS A 131 -4.92 16.91 14.03
N PRO A 132 -4.41 16.97 12.78
CA PRO A 132 -5.25 16.89 11.59
C PRO A 132 -6.08 15.61 11.63
N GLU A 133 -7.36 15.73 11.30
CA GLU A 133 -8.28 14.61 11.26
C GLU A 133 -7.90 13.65 10.13
N LEU A 134 -7.92 12.34 10.40
CA LEU A 134 -7.68 11.32 9.39
C LEU A 134 -8.98 11.01 8.66
N LYS A 135 -9.13 11.53 7.44
CA LYS A 135 -10.32 11.38 6.58
C LYS A 135 -10.07 10.51 5.36
N PHE A 136 -8.87 10.57 4.83
CA PHE A 136 -8.52 9.89 3.58
C PHE A 136 -7.31 8.98 3.78
N TYR A 137 -7.35 7.82 3.14
CA TYR A 137 -6.27 6.84 3.22
C TYR A 137 -5.78 6.43 1.83
N PRO A 138 -4.45 6.44 1.59
CA PRO A 138 -3.88 6.03 0.32
C PRO A 138 -3.87 4.51 0.18
N GLY A 139 -4.28 3.99 -0.96
CA GLY A 139 -3.96 2.63 -1.38
C GLY A 139 -2.50 2.49 -1.80
N SER A 140 -2.08 1.27 -2.14
CA SER A 140 -0.73 0.97 -2.66
C SER A 140 -0.31 1.85 -3.84
N PRO A 141 -1.21 2.23 -4.80
CA PRO A 141 -0.85 3.15 -5.88
C PRO A 141 -0.35 4.50 -5.39
N TRP A 142 -1.03 5.10 -4.42
CA TRP A 142 -0.62 6.41 -3.89
C TRP A 142 0.61 6.33 -2.98
N ILE A 143 0.76 5.23 -2.21
CA ILE A 143 2.00 4.98 -1.45
C ILE A 143 3.19 4.92 -2.42
N ALA A 144 3.06 4.18 -3.53
CA ALA A 144 4.10 4.10 -4.54
C ALA A 144 4.34 5.46 -5.22
N LYS A 145 3.28 6.14 -5.68
CA LYS A 145 3.36 7.41 -6.39
C LYS A 145 4.10 8.49 -5.60
N LEU A 146 3.85 8.58 -4.30
CA LEU A 146 4.49 9.57 -3.42
C LEU A 146 6.00 9.32 -3.22
N LEU A 147 6.48 8.13 -3.53
CA LEU A 147 7.88 7.71 -3.39
C LEU A 147 8.65 7.67 -4.72
N LEU A 148 7.96 7.44 -5.86
CA LEU A 148 8.62 7.24 -7.16
C LEU A 148 9.36 8.49 -7.63
N ARG A 149 10.57 8.26 -8.15
CA ARG A 149 11.47 9.27 -8.73
C ARG A 149 11.07 9.58 -10.20
N PRO A 150 11.59 10.67 -10.81
CA PRO A 150 11.31 10.99 -12.21
C PRO A 150 11.62 9.89 -13.22
N GLN A 151 12.63 9.04 -12.96
CA GLN A 151 13.03 7.92 -13.82
C GLN A 151 12.26 6.62 -13.56
N ASP A 152 11.45 6.55 -12.50
CA ASP A 152 10.63 5.39 -12.20
C ASP A 152 9.26 5.52 -12.87
N ARG A 153 8.65 4.39 -13.27
CA ARG A 153 7.31 4.35 -13.87
C ARG A 153 6.38 3.46 -13.05
N MET A 154 5.09 3.65 -13.26
CA MET A 154 4.05 2.90 -12.57
C MET A 154 3.04 2.33 -13.57
N ALA A 155 2.66 1.08 -13.38
CA ALA A 155 1.58 0.43 -14.08
C ALA A 155 0.62 -0.20 -13.07
N LEU A 156 -0.67 0.05 -13.24
CA LEU A 156 -1.73 -0.31 -12.31
C LEU A 156 -2.75 -1.15 -13.05
N CYS A 157 -3.06 -2.33 -12.56
CA CYS A 157 -4.11 -3.19 -13.09
C CYS A 157 -5.25 -3.27 -12.07
N GLU A 158 -6.47 -3.09 -12.54
CA GLU A 158 -7.68 -3.28 -11.76
C GLU A 158 -8.76 -3.91 -12.63
N LEU A 159 -9.35 -5.01 -12.16
CA LEU A 159 -10.34 -5.76 -12.93
C LEU A 159 -11.75 -5.19 -12.80
N ARG A 160 -12.08 -4.61 -11.65
CA ARG A 160 -13.41 -4.04 -11.41
C ARG A 160 -13.54 -2.71 -12.13
N ALA A 161 -14.51 -2.61 -13.03
CA ALA A 161 -14.71 -1.42 -13.86
C ALA A 161 -14.84 -0.13 -13.04
N ASP A 162 -15.68 -0.14 -11.97
CA ASP A 162 -15.91 1.03 -11.12
C ASP A 162 -14.65 1.52 -10.40
N ASP A 163 -13.81 0.56 -9.93
CA ASP A 163 -12.57 0.89 -9.23
C ASP A 163 -11.47 1.29 -10.24
N ALA A 164 -11.44 0.67 -11.42
CA ALA A 164 -10.52 1.04 -12.50
C ALA A 164 -10.80 2.45 -13.05
N GLU A 165 -12.08 2.83 -13.20
CA GLU A 165 -12.48 4.19 -13.61
C GLU A 165 -12.06 5.23 -12.56
N ALA A 166 -12.30 4.95 -11.26
CA ALA A 166 -11.85 5.82 -10.19
C ALA A 166 -10.31 5.95 -10.17
N LEU A 167 -9.60 4.85 -10.36
CA LEU A 167 -8.14 4.80 -10.41
C LEU A 167 -7.59 5.59 -11.60
N ASP A 168 -8.19 5.45 -12.79
CA ASP A 168 -7.80 6.19 -13.99
C ASP A 168 -8.02 7.71 -13.81
N PHE A 169 -9.13 8.10 -13.22
CA PHE A 169 -9.39 9.50 -12.86
C PHE A 169 -8.35 10.07 -11.89
N GLU A 170 -7.98 9.32 -10.85
CA GLU A 170 -6.98 9.73 -9.86
C GLU A 170 -5.60 10.00 -10.49
N PHE A 171 -5.23 9.27 -11.53
CA PHE A 171 -3.92 9.34 -12.17
C PHE A 171 -3.92 9.94 -13.58
N ALA A 172 -5.05 10.49 -14.06
CA ALA A 172 -5.22 10.99 -15.43
C ALA A 172 -4.17 12.01 -15.88
N LEU A 173 -3.62 12.82 -14.97
CA LEU A 173 -2.61 13.84 -15.25
C LEU A 173 -1.17 13.35 -15.07
N GLU A 174 -0.97 12.07 -14.74
CA GLU A 174 0.33 11.51 -14.38
C GLU A 174 0.94 10.74 -15.55
N SER A 175 1.69 11.41 -16.41
CA SER A 175 2.26 10.85 -17.65
C SER A 175 3.13 9.58 -17.49
N ARG A 176 3.59 9.29 -16.26
CA ARG A 176 4.42 8.11 -15.94
C ARG A 176 3.62 6.98 -15.28
N VAL A 177 2.31 7.15 -15.20
CA VAL A 177 1.39 6.15 -14.66
C VAL A 177 0.53 5.62 -15.80
N THR A 178 0.39 4.31 -15.88
CA THR A 178 -0.50 3.65 -16.83
C THR A 178 -1.53 2.85 -16.01
N VAL A 179 -2.79 3.14 -16.19
CA VAL A 179 -3.90 2.38 -15.62
C VAL A 179 -4.48 1.46 -16.69
N GLN A 180 -4.76 0.23 -16.33
CA GLN A 180 -5.34 -0.79 -17.21
C GLN A 180 -6.51 -1.49 -16.52
N ALA A 181 -7.70 -1.42 -17.11
CA ALA A 181 -8.88 -2.14 -16.66
C ALA A 181 -8.82 -3.61 -17.10
N ILE A 182 -7.87 -4.38 -16.54
CA ILE A 182 -7.62 -5.79 -16.88
C ILE A 182 -7.31 -6.61 -15.64
N ASP A 183 -7.44 -7.93 -15.79
CA ASP A 183 -6.95 -8.90 -14.81
C ASP A 183 -5.45 -8.75 -14.57
N GLY A 184 -5.04 -8.68 -13.30
CA GLY A 184 -3.66 -8.43 -12.91
C GLY A 184 -2.67 -9.48 -13.40
N TYR A 185 -3.08 -10.75 -13.50
CA TYR A 185 -2.22 -11.81 -14.04
C TYR A 185 -2.03 -11.69 -15.56
N THR A 186 -3.00 -11.12 -16.27
CA THR A 186 -2.86 -10.69 -17.66
C THR A 186 -1.92 -9.50 -17.75
N GLY A 187 -2.01 -8.55 -16.82
CA GLY A 187 -1.08 -7.42 -16.71
C GLY A 187 0.38 -7.83 -16.55
N LEU A 188 0.67 -8.86 -15.74
CA LEU A 188 2.03 -9.42 -15.62
C LEU A 188 2.60 -9.84 -16.97
N LYS A 189 1.77 -10.47 -17.83
CA LYS A 189 2.19 -10.92 -19.17
C LYS A 189 2.40 -9.74 -20.13
N ALA A 190 1.57 -8.72 -20.04
CA ALA A 190 1.62 -7.58 -20.94
C ALA A 190 2.77 -6.59 -20.63
N MET A 191 3.09 -6.41 -19.33
CA MET A 191 3.97 -5.34 -18.87
C MET A 191 5.38 -5.80 -18.49
N LEU A 192 5.62 -7.12 -18.41
CA LEU A 192 6.95 -7.69 -18.18
C LEU A 192 7.51 -8.32 -19.46
N PRO A 193 8.81 -8.14 -19.78
CA PRO A 193 9.75 -7.25 -19.11
C PRO A 193 9.53 -5.77 -19.50
N PRO A 194 9.70 -4.82 -18.57
CA PRO A 194 9.60 -3.40 -18.87
C PRO A 194 10.87 -2.88 -19.58
N MET A 195 10.80 -1.66 -20.14
CA MET A 195 11.95 -1.01 -20.79
C MET A 195 13.13 -0.84 -19.82
N GLU A 196 12.87 -0.59 -18.56
CA GLU A 196 13.86 -0.45 -17.49
C GLU A 196 14.60 -1.76 -17.21
N LYS A 197 14.07 -2.90 -17.63
CA LYS A 197 14.54 -4.26 -17.31
C LYS A 197 14.72 -4.49 -15.80
N ARG A 198 13.98 -3.74 -15.01
CA ARG A 198 13.86 -3.82 -13.55
C ARG A 198 12.41 -3.57 -13.19
N ALA A 199 11.87 -4.38 -12.29
CA ALA A 199 10.51 -4.21 -11.80
C ALA A 199 10.41 -4.53 -10.31
N LEU A 200 9.53 -3.80 -9.62
CA LEU A 200 8.92 -4.20 -8.35
C LEU A 200 7.45 -4.49 -8.64
N VAL A 201 7.04 -5.72 -8.44
CA VAL A 201 5.67 -6.18 -8.66
C VAL A 201 5.00 -6.39 -7.32
N LEU A 202 3.81 -5.81 -7.11
CA LEU A 202 2.92 -6.12 -6.01
C LEU A 202 1.77 -7.00 -6.51
N ILE A 203 1.56 -8.15 -5.86
CA ILE A 203 0.45 -9.06 -6.10
C ILE A 203 -0.37 -9.15 -4.82
N ASP A 204 -1.56 -8.57 -4.82
CA ASP A 204 -2.44 -8.46 -3.65
C ASP A 204 -3.90 -8.77 -4.02
N PRO A 205 -4.22 -10.00 -4.44
CA PRO A 205 -5.57 -10.37 -4.79
C PRO A 205 -6.48 -10.45 -3.56
N PRO A 206 -7.81 -10.41 -3.73
CA PRO A 206 -8.76 -10.37 -2.61
C PRO A 206 -8.87 -11.67 -1.80
N PHE A 207 -8.26 -12.77 -2.24
CA PHE A 207 -8.30 -14.09 -1.57
C PHE A 207 -9.71 -14.55 -1.15
N GLU A 208 -10.72 -14.26 -1.98
CA GLU A 208 -12.11 -14.72 -1.75
C GLU A 208 -12.25 -16.24 -1.82
N SER A 209 -11.38 -16.90 -2.54
CA SER A 209 -11.42 -18.36 -2.75
C SER A 209 -10.03 -19.01 -2.67
N LYS A 210 -10.01 -20.34 -2.50
CA LYS A 210 -8.76 -21.11 -2.56
C LYS A 210 -8.10 -21.05 -3.95
N ALA A 211 -8.85 -20.79 -5.00
CA ALA A 211 -8.34 -20.66 -6.36
C ALA A 211 -7.38 -19.48 -6.53
N GLU A 212 -7.46 -18.46 -5.67
CA GLU A 212 -6.55 -17.30 -5.70
C GLU A 212 -5.09 -17.71 -5.47
N PHE A 213 -4.82 -18.61 -4.54
CA PHE A 213 -3.46 -19.12 -4.33
C PHE A 213 -2.88 -19.78 -5.59
N ILE A 214 -3.73 -20.52 -6.34
CA ILE A 214 -3.34 -21.13 -7.62
C ILE A 214 -3.10 -20.05 -8.69
N GLY A 215 -3.95 -19.02 -8.72
CA GLY A 215 -3.79 -17.85 -9.59
C GLY A 215 -2.46 -17.15 -9.35
N VAL A 216 -2.14 -16.89 -8.08
CA VAL A 216 -0.85 -16.29 -7.66
C VAL A 216 0.33 -17.14 -8.13
N LEU A 217 0.32 -18.47 -7.90
CA LEU A 217 1.43 -19.34 -8.31
C LEU A 217 1.62 -19.35 -9.83
N ARG A 218 0.55 -19.35 -10.61
CA ARG A 218 0.62 -19.22 -12.08
C ARG A 218 1.20 -17.86 -12.48
N GLY A 219 0.71 -16.76 -11.85
CA GLY A 219 1.21 -15.40 -12.07
C GLY A 219 2.70 -15.26 -11.76
N LEU A 220 3.17 -15.85 -10.66
CA LEU A 220 4.59 -15.91 -10.30
C LEU A 220 5.41 -16.62 -11.41
N GLY A 221 4.97 -17.78 -11.88
CA GLY A 221 5.62 -18.49 -12.96
C GLY A 221 5.69 -17.69 -14.26
N ASP A 222 4.61 -16.96 -14.60
CA ASP A 222 4.56 -16.08 -15.76
C ASP A 222 5.52 -14.89 -15.63
N ALA A 223 5.54 -14.23 -14.47
CA ALA A 223 6.40 -13.08 -14.20
C ALA A 223 7.89 -13.48 -14.21
N LEU A 224 8.25 -14.55 -13.52
CA LEU A 224 9.64 -15.04 -13.43
C LEU A 224 10.19 -15.50 -14.78
N ARG A 225 9.37 -16.12 -15.65
CA ARG A 225 9.81 -16.44 -17.02
C ARG A 225 10.11 -15.22 -17.86
N ARG A 226 9.37 -14.11 -17.66
CA ARG A 226 9.53 -12.86 -18.43
C ARG A 226 10.64 -11.98 -17.90
N LEU A 227 10.79 -11.92 -16.60
CA LEU A 227 11.82 -11.13 -15.91
C LEU A 227 12.32 -11.89 -14.68
N PRO A 228 13.27 -12.83 -14.84
CA PRO A 228 13.76 -13.68 -13.74
C PRO A 228 14.27 -12.90 -12.52
N GLY A 229 14.80 -11.68 -12.72
CA GLY A 229 15.29 -10.82 -11.65
C GLY A 229 14.26 -9.78 -11.15
N ALA A 230 12.97 -9.93 -11.45
CA ALA A 230 11.93 -9.07 -10.88
C ALA A 230 11.86 -9.25 -9.37
N VAL A 231 11.78 -8.15 -8.63
CA VAL A 231 11.38 -8.18 -7.22
C VAL A 231 9.87 -8.33 -7.19
N ILE A 232 9.36 -9.42 -6.60
CA ILE A 232 7.93 -9.68 -6.56
C ILE A 232 7.50 -9.80 -5.11
N ALA A 233 6.61 -8.91 -4.68
CA ALA A 233 5.99 -8.92 -3.37
C ALA A 233 4.58 -9.49 -3.49
N VAL A 234 4.28 -10.56 -2.75
CA VAL A 234 2.95 -11.19 -2.72
C VAL A 234 2.39 -11.08 -1.32
N TRP A 235 1.32 -10.31 -1.17
CA TRP A 235 0.56 -10.30 0.07
C TRP A 235 -0.36 -11.52 0.14
N TYR A 236 -0.57 -12.07 1.36
CA TYR A 236 -1.50 -13.18 1.59
C TYR A 236 -2.07 -13.14 3.01
N PRO A 237 -3.35 -13.58 3.22
CA PRO A 237 -3.96 -13.64 4.52
C PRO A 237 -3.53 -14.90 5.29
N ILE A 238 -3.42 -14.80 6.61
CA ILE A 238 -3.25 -15.95 7.51
C ILE A 238 -4.58 -16.15 8.26
N THR A 239 -5.47 -16.91 7.63
CA THR A 239 -6.74 -17.37 8.22
C THR A 239 -6.56 -18.75 8.90
N GLU A 240 -5.78 -19.61 8.27
CA GLU A 240 -5.38 -20.94 8.72
C GLU A 240 -3.88 -21.12 8.46
N ARG A 241 -3.12 -21.52 9.48
CA ARG A 241 -1.66 -21.69 9.34
C ARG A 241 -1.31 -22.72 8.26
N ALA A 242 -2.01 -23.85 8.22
CA ALA A 242 -1.76 -24.93 7.26
C ALA A 242 -1.82 -24.43 5.80
N ARG A 243 -2.77 -23.55 5.49
CA ARG A 243 -2.91 -23.00 4.13
C ARG A 243 -1.74 -22.11 3.74
N ALA A 244 -1.26 -21.29 4.66
CA ALA A 244 -0.07 -20.49 4.41
C ALA A 244 1.17 -21.36 4.23
N ASP A 245 1.29 -22.46 4.99
CA ASP A 245 2.40 -23.40 4.85
C ASP A 245 2.35 -24.18 3.53
N GLU A 246 1.16 -24.59 3.05
CA GLU A 246 0.97 -25.17 1.71
C GLU A 246 1.40 -24.18 0.62
N PHE A 247 1.02 -22.92 0.75
CA PHE A 247 1.43 -21.87 -0.18
C PHE A 247 2.95 -21.67 -0.18
N HIS A 248 3.57 -21.61 1.00
CA HIS A 248 5.02 -21.53 1.11
C HIS A 248 5.71 -22.74 0.46
N TYR A 249 5.18 -23.94 0.68
CA TYR A 249 5.74 -25.13 0.06
C TYR A 249 5.72 -25.02 -1.47
N ALA A 250 4.60 -24.61 -2.05
CA ALA A 250 4.48 -24.45 -3.50
C ALA A 250 5.41 -23.33 -4.06
N VAL A 251 5.62 -22.24 -3.30
CA VAL A 251 6.55 -21.16 -3.71
C VAL A 251 8.02 -21.63 -3.70
N ARG A 252 8.41 -22.55 -2.81
CA ARG A 252 9.77 -23.12 -2.80
C ARG A 252 10.16 -23.80 -4.10
N GLU A 253 9.19 -24.38 -4.81
CA GLU A 253 9.42 -25.07 -6.08
C GLU A 253 9.97 -24.14 -7.18
N PHE A 254 9.79 -22.82 -7.06
CA PHE A 254 10.43 -21.86 -7.98
C PHE A 254 11.94 -21.77 -7.80
N ALA A 255 12.50 -22.23 -6.66
CA ALA A 255 13.93 -22.18 -6.31
C ALA A 255 14.55 -20.77 -6.47
N ILE A 256 13.76 -19.73 -6.26
CA ILE A 256 14.16 -18.31 -6.30
C ILE A 256 14.36 -17.82 -4.86
N PRO A 257 15.43 -17.05 -4.55
CA PRO A 257 15.58 -16.45 -3.23
C PRO A 257 14.28 -15.76 -2.78
N THR A 258 13.76 -16.18 -1.64
CA THR A 258 12.45 -15.73 -1.17
C THR A 258 12.48 -15.45 0.33
N LEU A 259 12.16 -14.23 0.71
CA LEU A 259 11.99 -13.79 2.09
C LEU A 259 10.50 -13.78 2.45
N VAL A 260 10.16 -14.23 3.65
CA VAL A 260 8.81 -14.18 4.22
C VAL A 260 8.81 -13.24 5.39
N ALA A 261 7.89 -12.28 5.39
CA ALA A 261 7.52 -11.48 6.54
C ALA A 261 6.07 -11.79 6.92
N GLU A 262 5.80 -12.05 8.19
CA GLU A 262 4.44 -12.28 8.70
C GLU A 262 4.19 -11.48 9.96
N LEU A 263 2.96 -11.01 10.07
CA LEU A 263 2.41 -10.33 11.24
C LEU A 263 1.13 -11.05 11.67
N THR A 264 1.09 -11.48 12.91
CA THR A 264 -0.13 -11.98 13.58
C THR A 264 -0.50 -10.98 14.68
N ILE A 265 -1.74 -10.52 14.71
CA ILE A 265 -2.21 -9.49 15.65
C ILE A 265 -3.04 -10.08 16.81
N ALA A 266 -3.47 -11.32 16.69
CA ALA A 266 -4.28 -12.00 17.69
C ALA A 266 -3.91 -13.48 17.80
N GLY A 267 -4.06 -14.05 18.99
CA GLY A 267 -3.82 -15.45 19.27
C GLY A 267 -4.86 -16.41 18.66
N GLU A 268 -4.59 -17.71 18.75
CA GLU A 268 -5.44 -18.75 18.16
C GLU A 268 -6.87 -18.74 18.72
N MET A 269 -7.05 -18.39 19.99
CA MET A 269 -8.34 -18.33 20.66
C MET A 269 -9.19 -17.11 20.29
N SER A 270 -8.67 -16.16 19.52
CA SER A 270 -9.42 -15.01 19.04
C SER A 270 -10.51 -15.44 18.05
N GLU A 271 -11.68 -14.80 18.10
CA GLU A 271 -12.79 -14.99 17.17
C GLU A 271 -12.55 -14.36 15.81
N MET A 272 -11.47 -13.61 15.64
CA MET A 272 -11.12 -12.98 14.36
C MET A 272 -10.92 -14.03 13.28
N ARG A 273 -11.57 -13.82 12.11
CA ARG A 273 -11.41 -14.69 10.94
C ARG A 273 -10.00 -14.61 10.35
N MET A 274 -9.45 -13.41 10.23
CA MET A 274 -8.08 -13.17 9.77
C MET A 274 -7.24 -12.63 10.93
N LYS A 275 -6.41 -13.48 11.49
CA LYS A 275 -5.58 -13.17 12.68
C LYS A 275 -4.21 -12.61 12.32
N GLY A 276 -3.84 -12.71 11.05
CA GLY A 276 -2.56 -12.24 10.55
C GLY A 276 -2.52 -12.18 9.03
N CYS A 277 -1.41 -11.68 8.54
CA CYS A 277 -1.11 -11.63 7.12
C CYS A 277 0.39 -11.78 6.88
N GLY A 278 0.77 -12.04 5.64
CA GLY A 278 2.15 -12.18 5.24
C GLY A 278 2.48 -11.45 3.94
N LEU A 279 3.76 -11.20 3.74
CA LEU A 279 4.33 -10.73 2.49
C LEU A 279 5.50 -11.64 2.11
N LEU A 280 5.36 -12.36 0.99
CA LEU A 280 6.46 -13.05 0.32
C LEU A 280 7.17 -12.05 -0.56
N VAL A 281 8.51 -12.02 -0.51
CA VAL A 281 9.33 -11.20 -1.40
C VAL A 281 10.29 -12.13 -2.13
N LEU A 282 10.05 -12.35 -3.44
CA LEU A 282 10.94 -13.08 -4.32
C LEU A 282 12.00 -12.12 -4.87
N ASN A 283 13.23 -12.58 -5.03
CA ASN A 283 14.40 -11.76 -5.37
C ASN A 283 14.53 -10.53 -4.47
N PRO A 284 14.49 -10.67 -3.13
CA PRO A 284 14.49 -9.53 -2.23
C PRO A 284 15.71 -8.64 -2.48
N PRO A 285 15.55 -7.31 -2.48
CA PRO A 285 16.67 -6.39 -2.60
C PRO A 285 17.68 -6.58 -1.47
N TRP A 286 18.96 -6.33 -1.78
CA TRP A 286 20.04 -6.42 -0.81
C TRP A 286 19.74 -5.59 0.47
N GLN A 287 20.01 -6.16 1.65
CA GLN A 287 19.78 -5.62 2.99
C GLN A 287 18.30 -5.46 3.41
N ILE A 288 17.33 -5.76 2.58
CA ILE A 288 15.90 -5.58 2.92
C ILE A 288 15.47 -6.45 4.12
N GLU A 289 16.10 -7.62 4.31
CA GLU A 289 15.79 -8.49 5.46
C GLU A 289 15.99 -7.76 6.79
N GLY A 290 17.13 -7.08 6.96
CA GLY A 290 17.44 -6.35 8.19
C GLY A 290 16.42 -5.23 8.47
N GLU A 291 15.99 -4.53 7.44
CA GLU A 291 15.01 -3.45 7.54
C GLU A 291 13.63 -3.99 7.93
N ILE A 292 13.19 -5.08 7.28
CA ILE A 292 11.93 -5.75 7.60
C ILE A 292 11.97 -6.30 9.03
N ARG A 293 13.04 -7.00 9.42
CA ARG A 293 13.21 -7.50 10.80
C ARG A 293 13.13 -6.39 11.86
N GLY A 294 13.67 -5.22 11.54
CA GLY A 294 13.69 -4.09 12.47
C GLY A 294 12.31 -3.49 12.73
N VAL A 295 11.41 -3.49 11.74
CA VAL A 295 10.08 -2.87 11.86
C VAL A 295 9.01 -3.82 12.38
N LEU A 296 9.12 -5.11 12.10
CA LEU A 296 8.08 -6.10 12.42
C LEU A 296 7.69 -6.17 13.91
N PRO A 297 8.63 -6.18 14.88
CA PRO A 297 8.26 -6.21 16.30
C PRO A 297 7.46 -4.99 16.73
N VAL A 298 7.77 -3.82 16.16
CA VAL A 298 7.04 -2.58 16.45
C VAL A 298 5.65 -2.62 15.86
N LEU A 299 5.48 -3.13 14.64
CA LEU A 299 4.15 -3.35 14.05
C LEU A 299 3.33 -4.32 14.89
N ALA A 300 3.92 -5.43 15.34
CA ALA A 300 3.26 -6.40 16.20
C ALA A 300 2.79 -5.76 17.52
N ASP A 301 3.61 -4.95 18.17
CA ASP A 301 3.24 -4.26 19.41
C ASP A 301 2.14 -3.21 19.18
N ARG A 302 2.26 -2.39 18.12
CA ARG A 302 1.33 -1.29 17.85
C ARG A 302 -0.04 -1.75 17.35
N LEU A 303 -0.08 -2.86 16.59
CA LEU A 303 -1.29 -3.36 15.94
C LEU A 303 -1.95 -4.54 16.67
N LYS A 304 -1.36 -5.02 17.75
CA LYS A 304 -1.89 -6.15 18.53
C LYS A 304 -3.33 -5.95 18.98
N VAL A 305 -4.10 -7.01 18.94
CA VAL A 305 -5.44 -7.10 19.53
C VAL A 305 -5.35 -7.76 20.91
N ASP A 306 -4.49 -8.78 21.04
CA ASP A 306 -4.24 -9.50 22.28
C ASP A 306 -2.76 -9.89 22.44
N ASN A 307 -2.43 -10.61 23.51
CA ASN A 307 -1.07 -11.05 23.82
C ASN A 307 -0.55 -12.18 22.90
N GLY A 308 -1.37 -12.74 22.03
CA GLY A 308 -0.97 -13.71 21.01
C GLY A 308 -0.36 -13.07 19.75
N SER A 309 -0.25 -11.73 19.73
CA SER A 309 0.41 -11.02 18.64
C SER A 309 1.87 -11.43 18.51
N SER A 310 2.31 -11.64 17.27
CA SER A 310 3.68 -12.03 16.95
C SER A 310 4.07 -11.56 15.54
N ALA A 311 5.37 -11.50 15.29
CA ALA A 311 5.88 -11.24 13.95
C ALA A 311 7.10 -12.11 13.67
N ARG A 312 7.27 -12.51 12.42
CA ARG A 312 8.42 -13.28 11.99
C ARG A 312 8.93 -12.84 10.62
N CYS A 313 10.26 -12.94 10.45
CA CYS A 313 10.92 -12.76 9.18
C CYS A 313 11.88 -13.92 8.97
N MET A 314 11.74 -14.65 7.87
CA MET A 314 12.55 -15.84 7.61
C MET A 314 12.79 -16.03 6.11
N TRP A 315 13.90 -16.63 5.76
CA TRP A 315 14.14 -17.12 4.41
C TRP A 315 13.34 -18.39 4.14
N LEU A 316 12.53 -18.36 3.10
CA LEU A 316 11.85 -19.53 2.56
C LEU A 316 12.79 -20.30 1.61
N VAL A 317 13.47 -19.55 0.75
CA VAL A 317 14.58 -20.00 -0.09
C VAL A 317 15.71 -18.99 0.14
N PRO A 318 16.85 -19.40 0.71
CA PRO A 318 17.93 -18.47 1.02
C PRO A 318 18.58 -17.89 -0.24
N ASP A 319 19.11 -16.68 -0.12
CA ASP A 319 20.02 -16.10 -1.10
C ASP A 319 21.36 -16.87 -1.03
N LYS A 320 21.91 -17.24 -2.17
CA LYS A 320 23.13 -18.07 -2.25
C LYS A 320 24.39 -17.23 -2.13
#